data_32a937aab1ad7e61d8acdcefb81cfcbe
#
_entry.id   32a937aab1ad7e61d8acdcefb81cfcbe
#
_cell.length_a   1.000
_cell.length_b   1.000
_cell.length_c   1.000
_cell.angle_alpha   90.00
_cell.angle_beta   90.00
_cell.angle_gamma   90.00
#
_symmetry.space_group_name_H-M   'P 1'
#
loop_
_entity.id
_entity.type
_entity.pdbx_description
1 polymer ?
#
loop_
_entity_poly.entity_id
_entity_poly.type
_entity_poly.pdbx_seq_one_letter_code
_entity_poly.pdbx_strand_id
1 'polypeptide(L)'
;AHSYNPQAADMAYALDPFNMTWVDGGRYAILGPSGCGKTTMLNIMSGIVQPSEGKLLFDGVDVTTLSTSERNIAQVFQFPVIYGTMSVEQNLAFPLVCRNYEKSVIDAKVQEVAEALSLQGLLKKSASRLTADQKQLISLGRGLVRDDVAAVLMDEPLTVIDPDLKFRLRRQLKEINQKYRSTLIYVTHDQNEAMTFAENIIVMDAGKIVQVGSPAELFDRPKTTFVGYFIGAPAMNFFECQAAGGHKLSIGSAEIMAGTDLSKVGSAPLKLGIRSEYIRIVEAKGANTFTAQVQRVEDMGNYKLVTAVFEGHVIKVKVERDIAVPADRVELQLPAENCCVYAADILVS
;
A
#
# COMPACT_ATOMS: atom_id res chain seq x y z
N ALA A 1 18.78 3.72 9.64
CA ALA A 1 19.21 2.71 8.66
C ALA A 1 19.46 1.36 9.30
N HIS A 2 19.44 0.29 8.51
CA HIS A 2 19.78 -1.03 9.02
C HIS A 2 20.46 -1.89 7.94
N SER A 3 21.58 -2.52 8.34
CA SER A 3 22.26 -3.57 7.58
C SER A 3 22.39 -4.81 8.46
N TYR A 4 22.08 -5.98 7.91
CA TYR A 4 22.30 -7.26 8.61
C TYR A 4 23.78 -7.66 8.67
N ASN A 5 24.63 -7.03 7.84
CA ASN A 5 26.09 -7.23 7.81
C ASN A 5 26.83 -5.89 7.88
N PRO A 6 26.75 -5.14 8.99
CA PRO A 6 27.30 -3.79 9.07
C PRO A 6 28.85 -3.73 9.03
N GLN A 7 29.52 -4.87 9.14
CA GLN A 7 31.00 -4.97 9.09
C GLN A 7 31.52 -5.53 7.76
N ALA A 8 30.65 -5.82 6.80
CA ALA A 8 31.09 -6.32 5.49
C ALA A 8 31.73 -5.19 4.67
N ALA A 9 32.76 -5.54 3.90
CA ALA A 9 33.41 -4.58 2.99
C ALA A 9 32.42 -4.00 1.95
N ASP A 10 31.43 -4.78 1.55
CA ASP A 10 30.31 -4.40 0.66
C ASP A 10 29.00 -4.26 1.49
N MET A 11 28.98 -3.38 2.48
CA MET A 11 27.82 -3.17 3.31
C MET A 11 26.62 -2.72 2.47
N ALA A 12 25.58 -3.56 2.42
CA ALA A 12 24.30 -3.22 1.83
C ALA A 12 23.27 -2.94 2.92
N TYR A 13 22.50 -1.88 2.76
CA TYR A 13 21.37 -1.60 3.64
C TYR A 13 20.15 -2.43 3.23
N ALA A 14 19.58 -3.14 4.20
CA ALA A 14 18.23 -3.70 4.08
C ALA A 14 17.17 -2.59 4.26
N LEU A 15 17.54 -1.49 4.92
CA LEU A 15 16.75 -0.29 5.09
C LEU A 15 17.68 0.92 5.07
N ASP A 16 17.62 1.69 3.99
CA ASP A 16 18.41 2.91 3.79
C ASP A 16 18.07 3.99 4.84
N PRO A 17 18.96 4.97 5.08
CA PRO A 17 18.68 6.09 5.97
C PRO A 17 17.46 6.89 5.52
N PHE A 18 16.53 7.12 6.43
CA PHE A 18 15.39 8.02 6.24
C PHE A 18 14.96 8.66 7.55
N ASN A 19 14.24 9.77 7.45
CA ASN A 19 13.53 10.40 8.56
C ASN A 19 12.04 10.43 8.26
N MET A 20 11.22 9.98 9.20
CA MET A 20 9.77 9.92 9.05
C MET A 20 9.10 10.12 10.40
N THR A 21 8.01 10.86 10.38
CA THR A 21 7.11 11.02 11.54
C THR A 21 5.77 10.39 11.24
N TRP A 22 5.26 9.62 12.20
CA TRP A 22 3.94 8.98 12.16
C TRP A 22 3.02 9.78 13.09
N VAL A 23 1.84 10.14 12.60
CA VAL A 23 0.85 10.84 13.43
C VAL A 23 0.13 9.81 14.29
N ASP A 24 0.01 10.10 15.59
CA ASP A 24 -0.71 9.24 16.52
C ASP A 24 -2.17 9.04 16.09
N GLY A 25 -2.68 7.83 16.30
CA GLY A 25 -4.02 7.43 15.88
C GLY A 25 -4.22 7.27 14.38
N GLY A 26 -3.17 7.46 13.56
CA GLY A 26 -3.22 7.32 12.11
C GLY A 26 -3.27 5.86 11.63
N ARG A 27 -3.81 5.67 10.42
CA ARG A 27 -3.75 4.38 9.70
C ARG A 27 -2.74 4.46 8.57
N TYR A 28 -1.73 3.62 8.66
CA TYR A 28 -0.63 3.56 7.71
C TYR A 28 -0.57 2.20 7.03
N ALA A 29 -0.22 2.18 5.76
CA ALA A 29 0.21 0.97 5.08
C ALA A 29 1.66 1.10 4.62
N ILE A 30 2.44 0.04 4.78
CA ILE A 30 3.76 -0.09 4.18
C ILE A 30 3.61 -1.06 3.01
N LEU A 31 3.83 -0.55 1.81
CA LEU A 31 3.59 -1.25 0.55
C LEU A 31 4.87 -1.30 -0.29
N GLY A 32 5.13 -2.42 -0.93
CA GLY A 32 6.28 -2.58 -1.83
C GLY A 32 6.53 -4.03 -2.21
N PRO A 33 7.42 -4.29 -3.16
CA PRO A 33 7.79 -5.64 -3.59
C PRO A 33 8.32 -6.51 -2.45
N SER A 34 8.32 -7.82 -2.64
CA SER A 34 8.95 -8.74 -1.68
C SER A 34 10.45 -8.42 -1.53
N GLY A 35 10.96 -8.44 -0.29
CA GLY A 35 12.36 -8.16 0.00
C GLY A 35 12.78 -6.68 0.03
N CYS A 36 11.84 -5.73 -0.16
CA CYS A 36 12.19 -4.29 -0.14
C CYS A 36 12.39 -3.68 1.27
N GLY A 37 12.37 -4.48 2.36
CA GLY A 37 12.65 -3.99 3.71
C GLY A 37 11.44 -3.76 4.62
N LYS A 38 10.20 -4.05 4.20
CA LYS A 38 8.95 -3.84 4.99
C LYS A 38 8.99 -4.52 6.37
N THR A 39 9.23 -5.83 6.38
CA THR A 39 9.33 -6.62 7.62
C THR A 39 10.51 -6.16 8.47
N THR A 40 11.63 -5.75 7.87
CA THR A 40 12.77 -5.18 8.59
C THR A 40 12.38 -3.90 9.31
N MET A 41 11.66 -2.98 8.64
CA MET A 41 11.13 -1.76 9.27
C MET A 41 10.21 -2.11 10.45
N LEU A 42 9.29 -3.05 10.26
CA LEU A 42 8.38 -3.48 11.32
C LEU A 42 9.13 -4.09 12.52
N ASN A 43 10.14 -4.92 12.25
CA ASN A 43 10.97 -5.55 13.29
C ASN A 43 11.81 -4.52 14.05
N ILE A 44 12.25 -3.44 13.40
CA ILE A 44 12.92 -2.33 14.08
C ILE A 44 11.93 -1.58 14.98
N MET A 45 10.72 -1.30 14.50
CA MET A 45 9.67 -0.65 15.30
C MET A 45 9.31 -1.48 16.54
N SER A 46 9.18 -2.79 16.36
CA SER A 46 8.82 -3.70 17.45
C SER A 46 9.96 -3.98 18.43
N GLY A 47 11.22 -3.70 18.06
CA GLY A 47 12.40 -4.02 18.90
C GLY A 47 12.92 -5.44 18.78
N ILE A 48 12.42 -6.21 17.81
CA ILE A 48 13.00 -7.52 17.46
C ILE A 48 14.38 -7.34 16.82
N VAL A 49 14.55 -6.26 16.04
CA VAL A 49 15.82 -5.88 15.41
C VAL A 49 16.19 -4.48 15.90
N GLN A 50 17.44 -4.29 16.30
CA GLN A 50 17.98 -2.95 16.57
C GLN A 50 18.47 -2.34 15.26
N PRO A 51 18.16 -1.05 14.98
CA PRO A 51 18.69 -0.38 13.81
C PRO A 51 20.23 -0.26 13.92
N SER A 52 20.92 -0.35 12.78
CA SER A 52 22.38 -0.17 12.75
C SER A 52 22.75 1.30 12.98
N GLU A 53 21.87 2.23 12.58
CA GLU A 53 22.06 3.67 12.69
C GLU A 53 20.73 4.38 12.94
N GLY A 54 20.79 5.53 13.59
CA GLY A 54 19.63 6.38 13.86
C GLY A 54 18.89 6.00 15.13
N LYS A 55 17.73 6.63 15.32
CA LYS A 55 16.91 6.49 16.53
C LYS A 55 15.45 6.25 16.18
N LEU A 56 14.78 5.52 17.05
CA LEU A 56 13.31 5.37 17.04
C LEU A 56 12.74 6.07 18.27
N LEU A 57 11.77 6.96 18.04
CA LEU A 57 11.13 7.71 19.10
C LEU A 57 9.64 7.38 19.14
N PHE A 58 9.08 7.12 20.34
CA PHE A 58 7.64 7.09 20.60
C PHE A 58 7.30 8.27 21.50
N ASP A 59 6.45 9.17 21.03
CA ASP A 59 6.08 10.40 21.74
C ASP A 59 7.28 11.22 22.24
N GLY A 60 8.34 11.26 21.41
CA GLY A 60 9.59 11.96 21.74
C GLY A 60 10.56 11.18 22.65
N VAL A 61 10.15 10.02 23.16
CA VAL A 61 10.99 9.16 24.00
C VAL A 61 11.80 8.21 23.12
N ASP A 62 13.12 8.17 23.31
CA ASP A 62 14.03 7.25 22.60
C ASP A 62 13.82 5.80 23.08
N VAL A 63 13.23 4.98 22.22
CA VAL A 63 12.95 3.56 22.48
C VAL A 63 13.92 2.63 21.72
N THR A 64 14.96 3.15 21.11
CA THR A 64 15.85 2.41 20.20
C THR A 64 16.42 1.15 20.82
N THR A 65 16.87 1.24 22.08
CA THR A 65 17.50 0.14 22.82
C THR A 65 16.56 -0.63 23.74
N LEU A 66 15.29 -0.18 23.86
CA LEU A 66 14.31 -0.85 24.70
C LEU A 66 13.90 -2.20 24.09
N SER A 67 13.62 -3.17 24.97
CA SER A 67 13.08 -4.47 24.58
C SER A 67 11.65 -4.35 24.00
N THR A 68 11.19 -5.37 23.29
CA THR A 68 9.83 -5.43 22.75
C THR A 68 8.74 -5.23 23.80
N SER A 69 8.95 -5.74 25.02
CA SER A 69 8.00 -5.61 26.13
C SER A 69 7.91 -4.17 26.67
N GLU A 70 9.05 -3.45 26.69
CA GLU A 70 9.12 -2.07 27.18
C GLU A 70 8.59 -1.04 26.18
N ARG A 71 8.59 -1.37 24.87
CA ARG A 71 8.08 -0.47 23.83
C ARG A 71 6.55 -0.32 23.82
N ASN A 72 5.86 -1.13 24.57
CA ASN A 72 4.39 -1.11 24.68
C ASN A 72 3.66 -1.11 23.31
N ILE A 73 4.06 -1.99 22.43
CA ILE A 73 3.40 -2.22 21.12
C ILE A 73 2.66 -3.55 21.10
N ALA A 74 1.75 -3.72 20.16
CA ALA A 74 1.19 -5.01 19.78
C ALA A 74 1.67 -5.39 18.38
N GLN A 75 2.04 -6.66 18.17
CA GLN A 75 2.45 -7.16 16.86
C GLN A 75 1.61 -8.36 16.45
N VAL A 76 1.10 -8.31 15.23
CA VAL A 76 0.39 -9.37 14.54
C VAL A 76 1.29 -9.86 13.41
N PHE A 77 1.63 -11.14 13.44
CA PHE A 77 2.52 -11.76 12.46
C PHE A 77 1.74 -12.34 11.28
N GLN A 78 2.42 -12.53 10.17
CA GLN A 78 1.89 -13.15 8.96
C GLN A 78 1.29 -14.54 9.22
N PHE A 79 1.94 -15.33 10.07
CA PHE A 79 1.42 -16.61 10.55
C PHE A 79 0.76 -16.46 11.91
N PRO A 80 -0.36 -17.15 12.17
CA PRO A 80 -1.09 -17.00 13.43
C PRO A 80 -0.27 -17.47 14.63
N VAL A 81 -0.03 -16.56 15.57
CA VAL A 81 0.62 -16.86 16.86
C VAL A 81 -0.48 -17.00 17.92
N ILE A 82 -0.80 -18.23 18.29
CA ILE A 82 -1.85 -18.57 19.26
C ILE A 82 -1.37 -19.62 20.26
N TYR A 83 -2.03 -19.69 21.39
CA TYR A 83 -1.84 -20.78 22.38
C TYR A 83 -2.86 -21.88 22.10
N GLY A 84 -2.42 -22.99 21.49
CA GLY A 84 -3.29 -24.11 21.08
C GLY A 84 -3.99 -24.83 22.25
N THR A 85 -3.40 -24.77 23.45
CA THR A 85 -3.97 -25.36 24.68
C THR A 85 -5.08 -24.52 25.30
N MET A 86 -5.24 -23.27 24.87
CA MET A 86 -6.25 -22.33 25.36
C MET A 86 -7.49 -22.30 24.47
N SER A 87 -8.62 -21.86 25.04
CA SER A 87 -9.81 -21.50 24.27
C SER A 87 -9.58 -20.19 23.49
N VAL A 88 -10.50 -19.84 22.57
CA VAL A 88 -10.49 -18.55 21.88
C VAL A 88 -10.54 -17.40 22.90
N GLU A 89 -11.48 -17.45 23.84
CA GLU A 89 -11.65 -16.46 24.89
C GLU A 89 -10.36 -16.28 25.72
N GLN A 90 -9.72 -17.38 26.12
CA GLN A 90 -8.46 -17.32 26.87
C GLN A 90 -7.31 -16.73 26.03
N ASN A 91 -7.24 -17.03 24.74
CA ASN A 91 -6.26 -16.42 23.85
C ASN A 91 -6.45 -14.91 23.74
N LEU A 92 -7.69 -14.44 23.56
CA LEU A 92 -8.00 -13.02 23.49
C LEU A 92 -7.74 -12.30 24.83
N ALA A 93 -8.07 -12.94 25.95
CA ALA A 93 -7.84 -12.40 27.28
C ALA A 93 -6.36 -12.32 27.69
N PHE A 94 -5.53 -13.21 27.17
CA PHE A 94 -4.15 -13.43 27.62
C PHE A 94 -3.29 -12.14 27.72
N PRO A 95 -3.29 -11.23 26.73
CA PRO A 95 -2.50 -10.00 26.81
C PRO A 95 -2.90 -9.08 27.97
N LEU A 96 -4.19 -9.09 28.34
CA LEU A 96 -4.72 -8.28 29.45
C LEU A 96 -4.46 -8.96 30.80
N VAL A 97 -4.59 -10.29 30.86
CA VAL A 97 -4.27 -11.08 32.06
C VAL A 97 -2.81 -10.89 32.47
N CYS A 98 -1.87 -10.93 31.49
CA CYS A 98 -0.43 -10.71 31.75
C CYS A 98 -0.11 -9.31 32.27
N ARG A 99 -1.04 -8.35 32.14
CA ARG A 99 -0.92 -6.96 32.62
C ARG A 99 -1.75 -6.69 33.87
N ASN A 100 -2.34 -7.75 34.47
CA ASN A 100 -3.15 -7.66 35.68
C ASN A 100 -4.37 -6.74 35.57
N TYR A 101 -5.03 -6.69 34.37
CA TYR A 101 -6.29 -5.97 34.25
C TYR A 101 -7.39 -6.61 35.11
N GLU A 102 -8.33 -5.81 35.56
CA GLU A 102 -9.52 -6.29 36.27
C GLU A 102 -10.35 -7.23 35.39
N LYS A 103 -10.89 -8.31 35.98
CA LYS A 103 -11.63 -9.33 35.24
C LYS A 103 -12.81 -8.76 34.46
N SER A 104 -13.54 -7.80 35.03
CA SER A 104 -14.66 -7.14 34.36
C SER A 104 -14.25 -6.39 33.10
N VAL A 105 -13.07 -5.76 33.10
CA VAL A 105 -12.49 -5.07 31.95
C VAL A 105 -12.06 -6.08 30.90
N ILE A 106 -11.42 -7.19 31.33
CA ILE A 106 -11.02 -8.28 30.41
C ILE A 106 -12.23 -8.85 29.70
N ASP A 107 -13.29 -9.21 30.46
CA ASP A 107 -14.49 -9.81 29.91
C ASP A 107 -15.17 -8.87 28.89
N ALA A 108 -15.28 -7.58 29.21
CA ALA A 108 -15.85 -6.58 28.30
C ALA A 108 -15.04 -6.44 27.00
N LYS A 109 -13.70 -6.28 27.09
CA LYS A 109 -12.82 -6.13 25.93
C LYS A 109 -12.78 -7.38 25.06
N VAL A 110 -12.77 -8.57 25.67
CA VAL A 110 -12.82 -9.84 24.94
C VAL A 110 -14.11 -9.98 24.14
N GLN A 111 -15.27 -9.62 24.74
CA GLN A 111 -16.55 -9.65 24.04
C GLN A 111 -16.57 -8.66 22.87
N GLU A 112 -16.11 -7.47 23.08
CA GLU A 112 -16.04 -6.43 22.04
C GLU A 112 -15.17 -6.85 20.85
N VAL A 113 -13.95 -7.34 21.10
CA VAL A 113 -13.05 -7.80 20.03
C VAL A 113 -13.61 -9.07 19.35
N ALA A 114 -14.23 -9.96 20.13
CA ALA A 114 -14.87 -11.14 19.56
C ALA A 114 -16.04 -10.77 18.63
N GLU A 115 -16.81 -9.76 18.99
CA GLU A 115 -17.88 -9.22 18.14
C GLU A 115 -17.31 -8.61 16.86
N ALA A 116 -16.34 -7.71 16.98
CA ALA A 116 -15.68 -7.07 15.85
C ALA A 116 -15.05 -8.09 14.87
N LEU A 117 -14.54 -9.21 15.35
CA LEU A 117 -13.90 -10.25 14.53
C LEU A 117 -14.82 -11.45 14.23
N SER A 118 -16.12 -11.39 14.57
CA SER A 118 -17.10 -12.47 14.38
C SER A 118 -16.67 -13.80 15.02
N LEU A 119 -16.07 -13.73 16.22
CA LEU A 119 -15.56 -14.89 16.98
C LEU A 119 -16.48 -15.31 18.13
N GLN A 120 -17.65 -14.63 18.36
CA GLN A 120 -18.51 -14.88 19.53
C GLN A 120 -18.91 -16.37 19.67
N GLY A 121 -19.34 -16.99 18.56
CA GLY A 121 -19.74 -18.41 18.52
C GLY A 121 -18.59 -19.40 18.73
N LEU A 122 -17.35 -18.89 18.79
CA LEU A 122 -16.14 -19.73 18.91
C LEU A 122 -15.44 -19.57 20.27
N LEU A 123 -15.85 -18.62 21.14
CA LEU A 123 -15.14 -18.25 22.36
C LEU A 123 -14.76 -19.43 23.26
N LYS A 124 -15.65 -20.40 23.41
CA LYS A 124 -15.44 -21.59 24.27
C LYS A 124 -14.70 -22.74 23.55
N LYS A 125 -14.45 -22.63 22.25
CA LYS A 125 -13.73 -23.68 21.50
C LYS A 125 -12.22 -23.61 21.76
N SER A 126 -11.58 -24.78 21.75
CA SER A 126 -10.10 -24.87 21.78
C SER A 126 -9.52 -24.30 20.49
N ALA A 127 -8.51 -23.43 20.60
CA ALA A 127 -7.86 -22.81 19.46
C ALA A 127 -7.15 -23.80 18.53
N SER A 128 -6.73 -24.95 19.04
CA SER A 128 -6.09 -26.00 18.23
C SER A 128 -7.01 -26.59 17.15
N ARG A 129 -8.33 -26.58 17.38
CA ARG A 129 -9.35 -27.22 16.51
C ARG A 129 -9.94 -26.26 15.46
N LEU A 130 -9.38 -25.09 15.30
CA LEU A 130 -9.89 -24.06 14.39
C LEU A 130 -9.16 -24.10 13.05
N THR A 131 -9.79 -23.52 12.03
CA THR A 131 -9.21 -23.32 10.70
C THR A 131 -8.09 -22.27 10.72
N ALA A 132 -7.28 -22.19 9.66
CA ALA A 132 -6.15 -21.25 9.60
C ALA A 132 -6.60 -19.79 9.67
N ASP A 133 -7.69 -19.45 8.95
CA ASP A 133 -8.33 -18.13 8.98
C ASP A 133 -8.83 -17.76 10.38
N GLN A 134 -9.53 -18.69 11.07
CA GLN A 134 -10.00 -18.48 12.44
C GLN A 134 -8.84 -18.27 13.43
N LYS A 135 -7.73 -19.02 13.26
CA LYS A 135 -6.52 -18.81 14.05
C LYS A 135 -5.89 -17.43 13.81
N GLN A 136 -5.89 -16.98 12.56
CA GLN A 136 -5.40 -15.65 12.22
C GLN A 136 -6.28 -14.54 12.82
N LEU A 137 -7.60 -14.72 12.84
CA LEU A 137 -8.51 -13.79 13.55
C LEU A 137 -8.22 -13.72 15.05
N ILE A 138 -7.90 -14.83 15.69
CA ILE A 138 -7.48 -14.83 17.09
C ILE A 138 -6.17 -14.07 17.27
N SER A 139 -5.18 -14.32 16.42
CA SER A 139 -3.90 -13.59 16.44
C SER A 139 -4.09 -12.08 16.30
N LEU A 140 -4.97 -11.67 15.37
CA LEU A 140 -5.37 -10.28 15.18
C LEU A 140 -6.05 -9.73 16.43
N GLY A 141 -7.03 -10.46 16.98
CA GLY A 141 -7.76 -10.06 18.18
C GLY A 141 -6.87 -9.88 19.41
N ARG A 142 -5.83 -10.71 19.57
CA ARG A 142 -4.82 -10.56 20.62
C ARG A 142 -4.03 -9.25 20.51
N GLY A 143 -3.80 -8.76 19.28
CA GLY A 143 -3.18 -7.45 19.06
C GLY A 143 -4.14 -6.29 19.36
N LEU A 144 -5.41 -6.44 19.00
CA LEU A 144 -6.43 -5.39 19.08
C LEU A 144 -7.10 -5.25 20.46
N VAL A 145 -7.02 -6.28 21.32
CA VAL A 145 -7.67 -6.25 22.63
C VAL A 145 -7.08 -5.21 23.57
N ARG A 146 -5.88 -4.71 23.26
CA ARG A 146 -5.16 -3.68 23.99
C ARG A 146 -5.39 -2.32 23.35
N ASP A 147 -5.89 -1.36 24.11
CA ASP A 147 -6.08 0.03 23.71
C ASP A 147 -5.00 0.97 24.28
N ASP A 148 -4.09 0.43 25.10
CA ASP A 148 -3.00 1.15 25.77
C ASP A 148 -1.67 1.10 25.01
N VAL A 149 -1.67 0.59 23.76
CA VAL A 149 -0.45 0.42 22.97
C VAL A 149 -0.11 1.67 22.17
N ALA A 150 1.19 1.96 22.05
CA ALA A 150 1.68 3.03 21.18
C ALA A 150 1.34 2.78 19.70
N ALA A 151 1.40 1.52 19.26
CA ALA A 151 0.97 1.13 17.91
C ALA A 151 0.62 -0.37 17.84
N VAL A 152 -0.24 -0.72 16.90
CA VAL A 152 -0.48 -2.10 16.47
C VAL A 152 0.22 -2.31 15.13
N LEU A 153 1.23 -3.16 15.12
CA LEU A 153 2.03 -3.51 13.96
C LEU A 153 1.49 -4.81 13.35
N MET A 154 1.17 -4.80 12.06
CA MET A 154 0.54 -5.94 11.39
C MET A 154 1.37 -6.32 10.16
N ASP A 155 1.99 -7.49 10.16
CA ASP A 155 2.78 -8.00 9.03
C ASP A 155 1.92 -8.98 8.21
N GLU A 156 1.45 -8.52 7.06
CA GLU A 156 0.58 -9.27 6.14
C GLU A 156 -0.57 -10.03 6.84
N PRO A 157 -1.35 -9.41 7.73
CA PRO A 157 -2.24 -10.09 8.67
C PRO A 157 -3.42 -10.81 8.01
N LEU A 158 -3.73 -10.51 6.76
CA LEU A 158 -4.89 -11.07 6.06
C LEU A 158 -4.51 -12.04 4.93
N THR A 159 -3.25 -12.42 4.77
CA THR A 159 -2.78 -13.24 3.63
C THR A 159 -3.51 -14.59 3.53
N VAL A 160 -3.79 -15.24 4.64
CA VAL A 160 -4.47 -16.56 4.70
C VAL A 160 -5.99 -16.47 4.76
N ILE A 161 -6.56 -15.26 4.69
CA ILE A 161 -8.00 -15.00 4.88
C ILE A 161 -8.72 -14.99 3.51
N ASP A 162 -9.96 -15.48 3.49
CA ASP A 162 -10.84 -15.43 2.33
C ASP A 162 -11.10 -13.98 1.86
N PRO A 163 -11.17 -13.70 0.53
CA PRO A 163 -11.35 -12.34 -0.02
C PRO A 163 -12.55 -11.57 0.54
N ASP A 164 -13.71 -12.22 0.69
CA ASP A 164 -14.91 -11.55 1.22
C ASP A 164 -14.74 -11.17 2.69
N LEU A 165 -14.08 -12.05 3.46
CA LEU A 165 -13.76 -11.79 4.85
C LEU A 165 -12.69 -10.70 4.99
N LYS A 166 -11.68 -10.65 4.10
CA LYS A 166 -10.67 -9.57 4.06
C LYS A 166 -11.31 -8.19 3.95
N PHE A 167 -12.29 -8.02 3.06
CA PHE A 167 -12.98 -6.74 2.89
C PHE A 167 -13.69 -6.30 4.19
N ARG A 168 -14.44 -7.20 4.82
CA ARG A 168 -15.13 -6.93 6.10
C ARG A 168 -14.15 -6.58 7.21
N LEU A 169 -13.05 -7.34 7.34
CA LEU A 169 -12.04 -7.12 8.37
C LEU A 169 -11.35 -5.76 8.23
N ARG A 170 -10.98 -5.35 7.01
CA ARG A 170 -10.41 -4.02 6.80
C ARG A 170 -11.35 -2.91 7.24
N ARG A 171 -12.65 -3.06 6.99
CA ARG A 171 -13.66 -2.11 7.48
C ARG A 171 -13.72 -2.10 9.01
N GLN A 172 -13.76 -3.26 9.65
CA GLN A 172 -13.76 -3.39 11.12
C GLN A 172 -12.49 -2.80 11.74
N LEU A 173 -11.32 -3.02 11.13
CA LEU A 173 -10.08 -2.39 11.60
C LEU A 173 -10.14 -0.85 11.56
N LYS A 174 -10.78 -0.27 10.53
CA LYS A 174 -11.02 1.17 10.47
C LYS A 174 -11.95 1.64 11.60
N GLU A 175 -13.03 0.91 11.85
CA GLU A 175 -13.99 1.24 12.93
C GLU A 175 -13.30 1.16 14.30
N ILE A 176 -12.46 0.13 14.55
CA ILE A 176 -11.65 -0.01 15.76
C ILE A 176 -10.68 1.17 15.91
N ASN A 177 -9.96 1.53 14.84
CA ASN A 177 -9.05 2.67 14.87
C ASN A 177 -9.78 3.98 15.18
N GLN A 178 -10.93 4.23 14.57
CA GLN A 178 -11.74 5.43 14.84
C GLN A 178 -12.22 5.49 16.30
N LYS A 179 -12.55 4.34 16.88
CA LYS A 179 -13.04 4.25 18.27
C LYS A 179 -11.93 4.48 19.29
N TYR A 180 -10.79 3.82 19.11
CA TYR A 180 -9.69 3.82 20.09
C TYR A 180 -8.54 4.75 19.77
N ARG A 181 -8.52 5.32 18.56
CA ARG A 181 -7.44 6.17 18.04
C ARG A 181 -6.05 5.53 18.17
N SER A 182 -5.99 4.20 18.10
CA SER A 182 -4.71 3.48 18.10
C SER A 182 -4.01 3.63 16.77
N THR A 183 -2.71 3.90 16.77
CA THR A 183 -1.91 3.92 15.54
C THR A 183 -1.84 2.52 14.94
N LEU A 184 -2.34 2.35 13.72
CA LEU A 184 -2.31 1.06 13.01
C LEU A 184 -1.31 1.11 11.85
N ILE A 185 -0.35 0.20 11.85
CA ILE A 185 0.66 0.05 10.79
C ILE A 185 0.49 -1.32 10.14
N TYR A 186 0.10 -1.30 8.87
CA TYR A 186 -0.28 -2.48 8.10
C TYR A 186 0.73 -2.72 6.98
N VAL A 187 1.50 -3.77 7.07
CA VAL A 187 2.40 -4.20 5.99
C VAL A 187 1.66 -5.13 5.06
N THR A 188 1.74 -4.86 3.77
CA THR A 188 1.16 -5.71 2.72
C THR A 188 1.92 -5.58 1.41
N HIS A 189 1.80 -6.57 0.53
CA HIS A 189 2.19 -6.50 -0.87
C HIS A 189 0.98 -6.28 -1.80
N ASP A 190 -0.24 -6.32 -1.27
CA ASP A 190 -1.49 -6.09 -2.02
C ASP A 190 -1.84 -4.59 -1.99
N GLN A 191 -1.76 -3.95 -3.17
CA GLN A 191 -2.10 -2.54 -3.31
C GLN A 191 -3.57 -2.24 -2.95
N ASN A 192 -4.52 -3.16 -3.24
CA ASN A 192 -5.93 -2.95 -2.92
C ASN A 192 -6.15 -2.93 -1.40
N GLU A 193 -5.42 -3.76 -0.66
CA GLU A 193 -5.44 -3.72 0.80
C GLU A 193 -4.93 -2.38 1.32
N ALA A 194 -3.75 -1.93 0.85
CA ALA A 194 -3.16 -0.65 1.24
C ALA A 194 -4.07 0.53 0.89
N MET A 195 -4.51 0.63 -0.37
CA MET A 195 -5.35 1.72 -0.89
C MET A 195 -6.71 1.82 -0.19
N THR A 196 -7.29 0.70 0.23
CA THR A 196 -8.60 0.69 0.90
C THR A 196 -8.51 0.84 2.42
N PHE A 197 -7.37 0.57 3.04
CA PHE A 197 -7.20 0.63 4.49
C PHE A 197 -6.60 1.94 4.98
N ALA A 198 -5.50 2.39 4.39
CA ALA A 198 -4.64 3.42 4.94
C ALA A 198 -5.13 4.85 4.62
N GLU A 199 -4.78 5.79 5.50
CA GLU A 199 -4.83 7.24 5.26
C GLU A 199 -3.56 7.69 4.55
N ASN A 200 -2.42 7.09 4.94
CA ASN A 200 -1.13 7.32 4.32
C ASN A 200 -0.46 5.98 3.99
N ILE A 201 0.06 5.89 2.78
CA ILE A 201 0.78 4.72 2.30
C ILE A 201 2.26 5.09 2.14
N ILE A 202 3.12 4.25 2.68
CA ILE A 202 4.57 4.32 2.52
C ILE A 202 4.94 3.32 1.43
N VAL A 203 5.30 3.80 0.26
CA VAL A 203 5.78 2.94 -0.83
C VAL A 203 7.28 2.76 -0.69
N MET A 204 7.70 1.50 -0.60
CA MET A 204 9.10 1.12 -0.47
C MET A 204 9.59 0.36 -1.69
N ASP A 205 10.85 0.58 -2.05
CA ASP A 205 11.59 -0.20 -3.04
C ASP A 205 13.06 -0.30 -2.64
N ALA A 206 13.64 -1.50 -2.73
CA ALA A 206 15.07 -1.77 -2.49
C ALA A 206 15.64 -1.08 -1.24
N GLY A 207 14.94 -1.16 -0.09
CA GLY A 207 15.37 -0.57 1.18
C GLY A 207 15.03 0.92 1.34
N LYS A 208 14.48 1.58 0.31
CA LYS A 208 14.18 3.02 0.29
C LYS A 208 12.70 3.30 0.42
N ILE A 209 12.37 4.40 1.07
CA ILE A 209 11.04 5.00 0.98
C ILE A 209 11.01 5.84 -0.31
N VAL A 210 10.21 5.41 -1.29
CA VAL A 210 10.12 6.07 -2.61
C VAL A 210 9.11 7.20 -2.58
N GLN A 211 7.96 6.97 -1.94
CA GLN A 211 6.93 7.99 -1.77
C GLN A 211 6.08 7.69 -0.53
N VAL A 212 5.66 8.74 0.14
CA VAL A 212 4.61 8.71 1.17
C VAL A 212 3.50 9.64 0.72
N GLY A 213 2.26 9.19 0.86
CA GLY A 213 1.09 9.99 0.52
C GLY A 213 -0.23 9.25 0.73
N SER A 214 -1.32 9.98 0.54
CA SER A 214 -2.66 9.39 0.50
C SER A 214 -2.84 8.46 -0.71
N PRO A 215 -3.82 7.54 -0.68
CA PRO A 215 -4.16 6.71 -1.83
C PRO A 215 -4.34 7.52 -3.13
N ALA A 216 -5.05 8.65 -3.06
CA ALA A 216 -5.29 9.51 -4.22
C ALA A 216 -3.99 10.12 -4.77
N GLU A 217 -3.12 10.66 -3.89
CA GLU A 217 -1.83 11.23 -4.31
C GLU A 217 -0.92 10.21 -4.99
N LEU A 218 -0.88 8.97 -4.48
CA LEU A 218 -0.07 7.90 -5.08
C LEU A 218 -0.62 7.46 -6.43
N PHE A 219 -1.93 7.51 -6.61
CA PHE A 219 -2.58 7.13 -7.86
C PHE A 219 -2.47 8.24 -8.90
N ASP A 220 -2.87 9.47 -8.55
CA ASP A 220 -2.99 10.57 -9.51
C ASP A 220 -1.65 11.24 -9.82
N ARG A 221 -0.75 11.35 -8.83
CA ARG A 221 0.53 12.05 -8.96
C ARG A 221 1.70 11.23 -8.39
N PRO A 222 2.00 10.06 -8.97
CA PRO A 222 3.15 9.27 -8.56
C PRO A 222 4.45 10.07 -8.79
N LYS A 223 5.28 10.18 -7.75
CA LYS A 223 6.53 10.96 -7.79
C LYS A 223 7.62 10.32 -8.64
N THR A 224 7.50 9.02 -8.92
CA THR A 224 8.44 8.29 -9.77
C THR A 224 7.69 7.38 -10.73
N THR A 225 8.34 7.02 -11.83
CA THR A 225 7.78 6.02 -12.77
C THR A 225 7.57 4.67 -12.08
N PHE A 226 8.42 4.30 -11.10
CA PHE A 226 8.23 3.11 -10.29
C PHE A 226 6.87 3.12 -9.58
N VAL A 227 6.52 4.19 -8.87
CA VAL A 227 5.22 4.30 -8.18
C VAL A 227 4.07 4.29 -9.18
N GLY A 228 4.22 4.98 -10.32
CA GLY A 228 3.23 4.96 -11.40
C GLY A 228 2.97 3.55 -11.96
N TYR A 229 4.03 2.76 -12.10
CA TYR A 229 3.94 1.37 -12.54
C TYR A 229 3.40 0.44 -11.45
N PHE A 230 3.86 0.63 -10.21
CA PHE A 230 3.55 -0.26 -9.10
C PHE A 230 2.13 -0.09 -8.55
N ILE A 231 1.60 1.15 -8.56
CA ILE A 231 0.24 1.48 -8.11
C ILE A 231 -0.71 1.48 -9.31
N GLY A 232 -1.86 0.83 -9.16
CA GLY A 232 -2.92 0.73 -10.17
C GLY A 232 -2.90 -0.59 -10.96
N ALA A 233 -4.07 -1.02 -11.36
CA ALA A 233 -4.30 -2.21 -12.19
C ALA A 233 -5.34 -1.88 -13.28
N PRO A 234 -4.89 -1.70 -14.52
CA PRO A 234 -3.53 -1.80 -15.06
C PRO A 234 -2.57 -0.74 -14.50
N ALA A 235 -1.26 -0.99 -14.66
CA ALA A 235 -0.23 0.00 -14.38
C ALA A 235 -0.40 1.26 -15.23
N MET A 236 0.17 2.38 -14.81
CA MET A 236 0.24 3.62 -15.60
C MET A 236 0.89 3.35 -16.96
N ASN A 237 0.32 3.92 -18.03
CA ASN A 237 0.97 3.89 -19.34
C ASN A 237 2.13 4.89 -19.36
N PHE A 238 3.27 4.50 -19.93
CA PHE A 238 4.42 5.36 -20.11
C PHE A 238 4.80 5.43 -21.58
N PHE A 239 5.05 6.66 -22.06
CA PHE A 239 5.50 6.94 -23.40
C PHE A 239 6.85 7.64 -23.33
N GLU A 240 7.86 7.13 -24.03
CA GLU A 240 9.07 7.90 -24.26
C GLU A 240 8.76 9.11 -25.15
N CYS A 241 9.21 10.29 -24.75
CA CYS A 241 8.87 11.53 -25.41
C CYS A 241 10.02 12.55 -25.37
N GLN A 242 9.89 13.59 -26.19
CA GLN A 242 10.84 14.71 -26.25
C GLN A 242 10.11 16.01 -26.03
N ALA A 243 10.76 16.98 -25.37
CA ALA A 243 10.21 18.31 -25.23
C ALA A 243 10.19 19.03 -26.58
N ALA A 244 9.03 19.58 -26.95
CA ALA A 244 8.81 20.35 -28.16
C ALA A 244 8.61 21.86 -27.88
N GLY A 245 8.95 22.28 -26.66
CA GLY A 245 8.89 23.67 -26.20
C GLY A 245 7.64 23.99 -25.38
N GLY A 246 7.81 24.80 -24.32
CA GLY A 246 6.73 25.18 -23.40
C GLY A 246 6.07 23.98 -22.76
N HIS A 247 4.80 23.76 -23.04
CA HIS A 247 4.01 22.63 -22.51
C HIS A 247 3.89 21.45 -23.50
N LYS A 248 4.63 21.47 -24.61
CA LYS A 248 4.50 20.48 -25.69
C LYS A 248 5.51 19.36 -25.58
N LEU A 249 5.03 18.15 -25.83
CA LEU A 249 5.81 16.92 -25.94
C LEU A 249 5.55 16.27 -27.31
N SER A 250 6.56 15.69 -27.91
CA SER A 250 6.40 14.78 -29.06
C SER A 250 6.53 13.34 -28.63
N ILE A 251 5.53 12.51 -29.00
CA ILE A 251 5.55 11.05 -28.87
C ILE A 251 5.47 10.51 -30.29
N GLY A 252 6.63 10.17 -30.86
CA GLY A 252 6.72 9.82 -32.27
C GLY A 252 6.15 10.94 -33.15
N SER A 253 5.09 10.64 -33.94
CA SER A 253 4.41 11.60 -34.83
C SER A 253 3.34 12.45 -34.13
N ALA A 254 2.99 12.13 -32.87
CA ALA A 254 1.96 12.87 -32.13
C ALA A 254 2.54 14.01 -31.29
N GLU A 255 1.86 15.16 -31.30
CA GLU A 255 2.16 16.30 -30.42
C GLU A 255 1.13 16.32 -29.28
N ILE A 256 1.61 16.26 -28.04
CA ILE A 256 0.78 16.21 -26.83
C ILE A 256 1.10 17.44 -25.96
N MET A 257 0.07 18.13 -25.53
CA MET A 257 0.16 19.22 -24.55
C MET A 257 0.10 18.57 -23.14
N ALA A 258 1.09 18.85 -22.31
CA ALA A 258 1.09 18.51 -20.89
C ALA A 258 0.65 19.71 -20.04
N GLY A 259 0.11 19.44 -18.85
CA GLY A 259 -0.23 20.51 -17.89
C GLY A 259 1.01 21.20 -17.28
N THR A 260 2.19 20.57 -17.38
CA THR A 260 3.45 21.02 -16.77
C THR A 260 4.27 21.85 -17.76
N ASP A 261 4.90 22.92 -17.28
CA ASP A 261 5.86 23.72 -18.07
C ASP A 261 7.20 23.00 -18.16
N LEU A 262 7.63 22.69 -19.37
CA LEU A 262 8.86 21.94 -19.68
C LEU A 262 10.05 22.83 -20.02
N SER A 263 9.90 24.14 -19.96
CA SER A 263 10.95 25.08 -20.31
C SER A 263 12.23 24.96 -19.47
N LYS A 264 12.09 24.39 -18.26
CA LYS A 264 13.18 24.16 -17.29
C LYS A 264 13.73 22.76 -17.31
N VAL A 265 13.14 21.86 -18.09
CA VAL A 265 13.58 20.48 -18.19
C VAL A 265 14.77 20.42 -19.13
N GLY A 266 15.94 20.05 -18.60
CA GLY A 266 17.18 19.90 -19.39
C GLY A 266 17.09 18.75 -20.41
N SER A 267 18.22 18.28 -20.90
CA SER A 267 18.34 17.20 -21.90
C SER A 267 18.10 15.78 -21.35
N ALA A 268 17.49 15.63 -20.17
CA ALA A 268 17.20 14.32 -19.59
C ALA A 268 16.14 13.58 -20.44
N PRO A 269 16.21 12.24 -20.51
CA PRO A 269 15.15 11.44 -21.13
C PRO A 269 13.82 11.71 -20.46
N LEU A 270 12.79 12.00 -21.25
CA LEU A 270 11.44 12.29 -20.78
C LEU A 270 10.53 11.11 -21.00
N LYS A 271 9.63 10.90 -20.04
CA LYS A 271 8.50 9.99 -20.19
C LYS A 271 7.20 10.74 -19.84
N LEU A 272 6.18 10.55 -20.65
CA LEU A 272 4.81 10.94 -20.31
C LEU A 272 4.11 9.74 -19.70
N GLY A 273 3.55 9.91 -18.51
CA GLY A 273 2.74 8.91 -17.83
C GLY A 273 1.28 9.31 -17.78
N ILE A 274 0.37 8.36 -18.03
CA ILE A 274 -1.07 8.55 -17.88
C ILE A 274 -1.76 7.26 -17.46
N ARG A 275 -2.73 7.36 -16.56
CA ARG A 275 -3.53 6.21 -16.12
C ARG A 275 -4.47 5.74 -17.23
N SER A 276 -4.69 4.43 -17.27
CA SER A 276 -5.60 3.79 -18.24
C SER A 276 -7.04 4.31 -18.13
N GLU A 277 -7.45 4.74 -16.93
CA GLU A 277 -8.76 5.31 -16.62
C GLU A 277 -8.97 6.71 -17.20
N TYR A 278 -7.89 7.45 -17.46
CA TYR A 278 -7.94 8.83 -17.95
C TYR A 278 -7.82 8.95 -19.47
N ILE A 279 -7.35 7.91 -20.15
CA ILE A 279 -7.31 7.88 -21.61
C ILE A 279 -8.73 7.72 -22.14
N ARG A 280 -9.11 8.57 -23.08
CA ARG A 280 -10.45 8.56 -23.69
C ARG A 280 -10.39 8.02 -25.11
N ILE A 281 -11.40 7.24 -25.49
CA ILE A 281 -11.68 6.92 -26.89
C ILE A 281 -12.58 8.03 -27.43
N VAL A 282 -12.18 8.65 -28.55
CA VAL A 282 -12.93 9.74 -29.19
C VAL A 282 -13.23 9.41 -30.65
N GLU A 283 -14.27 10.04 -31.20
CA GLU A 283 -14.69 9.78 -32.59
C GLU A 283 -13.89 10.60 -33.63
N ALA A 284 -13.36 11.74 -33.22
CA ALA A 284 -12.68 12.65 -34.11
C ALA A 284 -11.33 13.13 -33.55
N LYS A 285 -10.41 13.45 -34.46
CA LYS A 285 -9.12 14.06 -34.11
C LYS A 285 -9.32 15.43 -33.49
N GLY A 286 -8.58 15.69 -32.43
CA GLY A 286 -8.60 16.94 -31.68
C GLY A 286 -7.28 17.22 -31.01
N ALA A 287 -7.28 18.06 -29.98
CA ALA A 287 -6.10 18.31 -29.18
C ALA A 287 -5.73 17.04 -28.39
N ASN A 288 -4.43 16.75 -28.31
CA ASN A 288 -3.88 15.59 -27.59
C ASN A 288 -4.44 14.23 -28.08
N THR A 289 -4.74 14.10 -29.38
CA THR A 289 -5.23 12.84 -29.93
C THR A 289 -4.23 12.21 -30.91
N PHE A 290 -4.30 10.88 -30.99
CA PHE A 290 -3.59 10.09 -32.00
C PHE A 290 -4.33 8.80 -32.28
N THR A 291 -4.11 8.25 -33.49
CA THR A 291 -4.74 7.02 -33.93
C THR A 291 -3.87 5.82 -33.52
N ALA A 292 -4.41 4.91 -32.70
CA ALA A 292 -3.75 3.68 -32.29
C ALA A 292 -4.41 2.45 -32.92
N GLN A 293 -3.63 1.39 -33.16
CA GLN A 293 -4.12 0.12 -33.65
C GLN A 293 -4.60 -0.73 -32.48
N VAL A 294 -5.84 -1.19 -32.53
CA VAL A 294 -6.41 -2.09 -31.52
C VAL A 294 -5.83 -3.48 -31.70
N GLN A 295 -5.24 -4.02 -30.66
CA GLN A 295 -4.74 -5.40 -30.63
C GLN A 295 -5.75 -6.34 -29.97
N ARG A 296 -6.37 -5.88 -28.88
CA ARG A 296 -7.25 -6.72 -28.05
C ARG A 296 -8.26 -5.88 -27.29
N VAL A 297 -9.46 -6.41 -27.15
CA VAL A 297 -10.52 -5.88 -26.27
C VAL A 297 -10.97 -7.02 -25.35
N GLU A 298 -10.84 -6.81 -24.05
CA GLU A 298 -11.21 -7.79 -23.03
C GLU A 298 -12.39 -7.24 -22.21
N ASP A 299 -13.49 -7.99 -22.15
CA ASP A 299 -14.61 -7.67 -21.25
C ASP A 299 -14.30 -8.20 -19.85
N MET A 300 -14.08 -7.29 -18.90
CA MET A 300 -13.77 -7.59 -17.50
C MET A 300 -15.04 -7.66 -16.63
N GLY A 301 -16.22 -7.63 -17.23
CA GLY A 301 -17.51 -7.68 -16.56
C GLY A 301 -18.07 -6.31 -16.20
N ASN A 302 -17.31 -5.46 -15.54
CA ASN A 302 -17.70 -4.10 -15.15
C ASN A 302 -17.09 -2.99 -16.03
N TYR A 303 -16.05 -3.31 -16.80
CA TYR A 303 -15.42 -2.42 -17.78
C TYR A 303 -14.81 -3.24 -18.92
N LYS A 304 -14.39 -2.59 -20.00
CA LYS A 304 -13.55 -3.19 -21.04
C LYS A 304 -12.13 -2.68 -20.91
N LEU A 305 -11.16 -3.60 -21.03
CA LEU A 305 -9.75 -3.26 -21.15
C LEU A 305 -9.34 -3.36 -22.61
N VAL A 306 -8.99 -2.23 -23.19
CA VAL A 306 -8.51 -2.13 -24.56
C VAL A 306 -6.99 -2.09 -24.56
N THR A 307 -6.36 -3.00 -25.27
CA THR A 307 -4.92 -2.96 -25.57
C THR A 307 -4.76 -2.46 -27.00
N ALA A 308 -4.09 -1.32 -27.13
CA ALA A 308 -3.79 -0.70 -28.43
C ALA A 308 -2.30 -0.43 -28.57
N VAL A 309 -1.84 -0.20 -29.79
CA VAL A 309 -0.41 0.11 -30.10
C VAL A 309 -0.34 1.38 -30.93
N PHE A 310 0.55 2.27 -30.52
CA PHE A 310 0.93 3.46 -31.24
C PHE A 310 2.46 3.55 -31.29
N GLU A 311 3.03 3.49 -32.50
CA GLU A 311 4.48 3.63 -32.75
C GLU A 311 5.38 2.80 -31.77
N GLY A 312 5.00 1.54 -31.55
CA GLY A 312 5.71 0.63 -30.66
C GLY A 312 5.33 0.71 -29.19
N HIS A 313 4.60 1.72 -28.75
CA HIS A 313 4.08 1.81 -27.38
C HIS A 313 2.80 0.99 -27.23
N VAL A 314 2.80 0.07 -26.28
CA VAL A 314 1.60 -0.68 -25.89
C VAL A 314 0.81 0.15 -24.87
N ILE A 315 -0.45 0.44 -25.20
CA ILE A 315 -1.33 1.31 -24.43
C ILE A 315 -2.50 0.48 -23.91
N LYS A 316 -2.75 0.60 -22.61
CA LYS A 316 -3.92 0.02 -21.97
C LYS A 316 -4.92 1.13 -21.65
N VAL A 317 -6.14 0.97 -22.12
CA VAL A 317 -7.24 1.93 -21.92
C VAL A 317 -8.38 1.21 -21.22
N LYS A 318 -8.83 1.75 -20.13
CA LYS A 318 -9.98 1.27 -19.39
C LYS A 318 -11.21 2.10 -19.77
N VAL A 319 -12.18 1.45 -20.36
CA VAL A 319 -13.41 2.12 -20.82
C VAL A 319 -14.63 1.50 -20.18
N GLU A 320 -15.71 2.27 -20.08
CA GLU A 320 -16.99 1.75 -19.62
C GLU A 320 -17.48 0.61 -20.51
N ARG A 321 -18.19 -0.35 -19.93
CA ARG A 321 -18.61 -1.57 -20.63
C ARG A 321 -19.45 -1.29 -21.86
N ASP A 322 -20.26 -0.23 -21.82
CA ASP A 322 -21.23 0.12 -22.87
C ASP A 322 -20.58 0.81 -24.07
N ILE A 323 -19.35 1.28 -23.93
CA ILE A 323 -18.64 1.95 -25.02
C ILE A 323 -18.31 0.94 -26.12
N ALA A 324 -18.74 1.27 -27.35
CA ALA A 324 -18.36 0.51 -28.54
C ALA A 324 -16.87 0.80 -28.87
N VAL A 325 -16.08 -0.24 -28.95
CA VAL A 325 -14.65 -0.14 -29.31
C VAL A 325 -14.48 -0.64 -30.75
N PRO A 326 -13.96 0.18 -31.67
CA PRO A 326 -13.63 -0.28 -33.02
C PRO A 326 -12.63 -1.43 -33.01
N ALA A 327 -12.78 -2.40 -33.92
CA ALA A 327 -11.97 -3.62 -33.94
C ALA A 327 -10.53 -3.39 -34.45
N ASP A 328 -10.30 -2.38 -35.29
CA ASP A 328 -9.02 -2.20 -35.99
C ASP A 328 -8.24 -0.99 -35.46
N ARG A 329 -8.86 0.20 -35.46
CA ARG A 329 -8.22 1.45 -35.07
C ARG A 329 -9.11 2.26 -34.16
N VAL A 330 -8.49 2.98 -33.24
CA VAL A 330 -9.15 3.83 -32.27
C VAL A 330 -8.43 5.16 -32.16
N GLU A 331 -9.18 6.25 -32.09
CA GLU A 331 -8.63 7.56 -31.79
C GLU A 331 -8.58 7.72 -30.27
N LEU A 332 -7.37 7.88 -29.72
CA LEU A 332 -7.13 8.03 -28.28
C LEU A 332 -6.80 9.48 -27.95
N GLN A 333 -7.43 9.98 -26.90
CA GLN A 333 -7.15 11.30 -26.34
C GLN A 333 -6.49 11.16 -24.96
N LEU A 334 -5.40 11.93 -24.75
CA LEU A 334 -4.71 12.08 -23.47
C LEU A 334 -5.03 13.47 -22.89
N PRO A 335 -5.97 13.60 -21.95
CA PRO A 335 -6.27 14.89 -21.32
C PRO A 335 -5.03 15.47 -20.64
N ALA A 336 -4.69 16.73 -20.94
CA ALA A 336 -3.46 17.38 -20.51
C ALA A 336 -3.31 17.43 -18.99
N GLU A 337 -4.44 17.62 -18.29
CA GLU A 337 -4.53 17.66 -16.82
C GLU A 337 -4.20 16.34 -16.14
N ASN A 338 -4.33 15.21 -16.85
CA ASN A 338 -4.05 13.86 -16.35
C ASN A 338 -2.66 13.34 -16.79
N CYS A 339 -1.94 14.13 -17.60
CA CYS A 339 -0.60 13.78 -18.05
C CYS A 339 0.45 14.13 -16.99
N CYS A 340 1.21 13.16 -16.56
CA CYS A 340 2.36 13.33 -15.68
C CYS A 340 3.65 13.26 -16.52
N VAL A 341 4.55 14.21 -16.39
CA VAL A 341 5.83 14.20 -17.11
C VAL A 341 6.94 13.84 -16.14
N TYR A 342 7.81 12.94 -16.57
CA TYR A 342 8.94 12.46 -15.77
C TYR A 342 10.24 12.77 -16.50
N ALA A 343 11.21 13.30 -15.76
CA ALA A 343 12.59 13.48 -16.20
C ALA A 343 13.49 12.56 -15.36
N ALA A 344 14.27 11.69 -16.00
CA ALA A 344 15.07 10.68 -15.31
C ALA A 344 14.27 9.91 -14.23
N ASP A 345 13.07 9.46 -14.61
CA ASP A 345 12.12 8.71 -13.77
C ASP A 345 11.53 9.47 -12.56
N ILE A 346 11.74 10.77 -12.44
CA ILE A 346 11.20 11.64 -11.37
C ILE A 346 10.16 12.59 -11.98
N LEU A 347 9.02 12.74 -11.32
CA LEU A 347 7.93 13.64 -11.73
C LEU A 347 8.42 15.09 -11.79
N VAL A 348 8.21 15.74 -12.94
CA VAL A 348 8.43 17.17 -13.13
C VAL A 348 7.24 17.93 -12.53
N SER A 349 7.52 18.80 -11.60
CA SER A 349 6.53 19.59 -10.84
C SER A 349 6.43 21.04 -11.35
#